data_ff30cd2d1a11ed5fa518abdf753bbb8c
#
_entry.id   ff30cd2d1a11ed5fa518abdf753bbb8c
#
_cell.length_a   1.000
_cell.length_b   1.000
_cell.length_c   1.000
_cell.angle_alpha   90.00
_cell.angle_beta   90.00
_cell.angle_gamma   90.00
#
_symmetry.space_group_name_H-M   'P 1'
#
loop_
_entity.id
_entity.type
_entity.pdbx_description
1 polymer ?
#
loop_
_entity_poly.entity_id
_entity_poly.type
_entity_poly.pdbx_seq_one_letter_code
_entity_poly.pdbx_strand_id
1 'polypeptide(L)'
;MIEFQAPTPADKAWVDELLALGNLRGCDYNFTNLFVWQKAYRFELARMGNFLLIRLRGRTGNSYMYPAGSGDIAAAIRALEADATERGEPLRLVCLTPPQMAELEEFFPGRFTCTADRDGYDYLYDIDRLADLGGKKLHAKRNHIHRFVENNPTWAYEEITPASLPECLEMDQEWYRRSLQREGEVEERDLGDEGIALRAAMEHYEELGLEGGLIRVYGEVVAFTIGDRLSADTYDVHFEKAYGELQGAYAMINREFARWVREHHPEIKYLNREDDMGVPGLRKAKESYYPDLLVEKHTAILQKA
;
A
#
# COMPACT_ATOMS: atom_id res chain seq x y z
N MET A 1 -15.67 -18.87 18.71
CA MET A 1 -14.31 -18.42 18.32
C MET A 1 -14.26 -18.28 16.81
N ILE A 2 -13.76 -17.18 16.28
CA ILE A 2 -13.59 -16.98 14.83
C ILE A 2 -12.39 -17.80 14.37
N GLU A 3 -12.56 -18.60 13.30
CA GLU A 3 -11.46 -19.36 12.71
C GLU A 3 -10.68 -18.49 11.73
N PHE A 4 -9.62 -17.87 12.21
CA PHE A 4 -8.70 -17.07 11.41
C PHE A 4 -7.60 -17.95 10.81
N GLN A 5 -7.24 -17.71 9.56
CA GLN A 5 -6.19 -18.42 8.83
C GLN A 5 -5.23 -17.43 8.16
N ALA A 6 -3.95 -17.80 8.06
CA ALA A 6 -2.98 -17.01 7.31
C ALA A 6 -3.39 -16.96 5.82
N PRO A 7 -3.26 -15.77 5.16
CA PRO A 7 -3.58 -15.65 3.74
C PRO A 7 -2.70 -16.55 2.86
N THR A 8 -3.31 -17.16 1.87
CA THR A 8 -2.64 -17.90 0.79
C THR A 8 -3.09 -17.35 -0.56
N PRO A 9 -2.36 -17.54 -1.66
CA PRO A 9 -2.81 -17.07 -2.98
C PRO A 9 -4.20 -17.57 -3.38
N ALA A 10 -4.60 -18.75 -2.90
CA ALA A 10 -5.94 -19.31 -3.15
C ALA A 10 -7.08 -18.49 -2.52
N ASP A 11 -6.77 -17.65 -1.53
CA ASP A 11 -7.77 -16.83 -0.84
C ASP A 11 -8.11 -15.55 -1.63
N LYS A 12 -7.29 -15.15 -2.62
CA LYS A 12 -7.43 -13.89 -3.34
C LYS A 12 -8.85 -13.69 -3.89
N ALA A 13 -9.41 -14.67 -4.54
CA ALA A 13 -10.70 -14.53 -5.22
C ALA A 13 -11.85 -14.17 -4.27
N TRP A 14 -11.96 -14.86 -3.12
CA TRP A 14 -13.04 -14.55 -2.16
C TRP A 14 -12.76 -13.31 -1.33
N VAL A 15 -11.49 -12.97 -1.10
CA VAL A 15 -11.11 -11.74 -0.40
C VAL A 15 -11.41 -10.52 -1.27
N ASP A 16 -11.01 -10.54 -2.54
CA ASP A 16 -11.29 -9.46 -3.50
C ASP A 16 -12.80 -9.23 -3.67
N GLU A 17 -13.61 -10.31 -3.70
CA GLU A 17 -15.08 -10.21 -3.71
C GLU A 17 -15.62 -9.38 -2.54
N LEU A 18 -15.11 -9.63 -1.32
CA LEU A 18 -15.55 -8.92 -0.11
C LEU A 18 -14.99 -7.50 -0.03
N LEU A 19 -13.74 -7.30 -0.43
CA LEU A 19 -13.12 -5.97 -0.51
C LEU A 19 -13.85 -5.06 -1.50
N ALA A 20 -14.29 -5.61 -2.65
CA ALA A 20 -15.07 -4.87 -3.64
C ALA A 20 -16.41 -4.36 -3.09
N LEU A 21 -17.06 -5.09 -2.16
CA LEU A 21 -18.28 -4.62 -1.50
C LEU A 21 -18.03 -3.40 -0.61
N GLY A 22 -16.87 -3.33 0.04
CA GLY A 22 -16.48 -2.20 0.88
C GLY A 22 -15.98 -1.00 0.07
N ASN A 23 -15.41 -1.25 -1.10
CA ASN A 23 -14.82 -0.25 -2.01
C ASN A 23 -13.92 0.77 -1.31
N LEU A 24 -13.04 0.29 -0.43
CA LEU A 24 -12.16 1.11 0.38
C LEU A 24 -10.91 1.52 -0.42
N ARG A 25 -10.35 2.68 -0.11
CA ARG A 25 -9.19 3.25 -0.80
C ARG A 25 -7.88 3.16 0.01
N GLY A 26 -7.92 2.61 1.21
CA GLY A 26 -6.72 2.40 2.03
C GLY A 26 -5.96 1.15 1.58
N CYS A 27 -4.64 1.26 1.42
CA CYS A 27 -3.78 0.17 0.96
C CYS A 27 -3.85 -1.08 1.85
N ASP A 28 -4.21 -0.91 3.13
CA ASP A 28 -4.41 -2.03 4.06
C ASP A 28 -5.53 -2.99 3.61
N TYR A 29 -6.46 -2.51 2.79
CA TYR A 29 -7.57 -3.29 2.23
C TYR A 29 -7.28 -3.79 0.81
N ASN A 30 -6.04 -4.22 0.58
CA ASN A 30 -5.58 -4.85 -0.64
C ASN A 30 -5.08 -6.27 -0.34
N PHE A 31 -5.53 -7.27 -1.12
CA PHE A 31 -5.11 -8.65 -0.88
C PHE A 31 -3.60 -8.82 -1.02
N THR A 32 -2.99 -8.15 -1.99
CA THR A 32 -1.54 -8.20 -2.17
C THR A 32 -0.82 -7.79 -0.89
N ASN A 33 -1.20 -6.66 -0.28
CA ASN A 33 -0.60 -6.20 0.98
C ASN A 33 -0.82 -7.19 2.13
N LEU A 34 -2.02 -7.75 2.27
CA LEU A 34 -2.30 -8.77 3.29
C LEU A 34 -1.44 -10.02 3.12
N PHE A 35 -1.10 -10.38 1.90
CA PHE A 35 -0.30 -11.56 1.59
C PHE A 35 1.21 -11.29 1.71
N VAL A 36 1.75 -10.23 1.06
CA VAL A 36 3.20 -10.03 0.98
C VAL A 36 3.81 -9.54 2.30
N TRP A 37 3.05 -8.81 3.11
CA TRP A 37 3.48 -8.33 4.43
C TRP A 37 3.20 -9.31 5.57
N GLN A 38 2.78 -10.53 5.24
CA GLN A 38 2.44 -11.59 6.20
C GLN A 38 3.54 -11.84 7.24
N LYS A 39 4.82 -11.79 6.84
CA LYS A 39 5.94 -12.02 7.76
C LYS A 39 6.08 -10.91 8.80
N ALA A 40 5.83 -9.65 8.41
CA ALA A 40 5.95 -8.50 9.30
C ALA A 40 4.75 -8.37 10.23
N TYR A 41 3.52 -8.51 9.72
CA TYR A 41 2.30 -8.20 10.43
C TYR A 41 1.48 -9.43 10.85
N ARG A 42 1.82 -10.63 10.36
CA ARG A 42 1.12 -11.88 10.68
C ARG A 42 -0.38 -11.78 10.50
N PHE A 43 -0.79 -11.31 9.33
CA PHE A 43 -2.19 -11.21 8.98
C PHE A 43 -2.87 -12.57 9.00
N GLU A 44 -4.10 -12.61 9.50
CA GLU A 44 -4.97 -13.77 9.48
C GLU A 44 -6.36 -13.32 9.04
N LEU A 45 -6.99 -14.08 8.18
CA LEU A 45 -8.24 -13.78 7.52
C LEU A 45 -9.34 -14.72 7.98
N ALA A 46 -10.57 -14.20 8.09
CA ALA A 46 -11.77 -15.00 8.29
C ALA A 46 -12.94 -14.40 7.52
N ARG A 47 -13.88 -15.24 7.11
CA ARG A 47 -15.13 -14.80 6.49
C ARG A 47 -16.28 -14.90 7.48
N MET A 48 -17.06 -13.81 7.61
CA MET A 48 -18.29 -13.77 8.38
C MET A 48 -19.43 -13.19 7.51
N GLY A 49 -20.20 -14.07 6.89
CA GLY A 49 -21.20 -13.65 5.90
C GLY A 49 -20.54 -12.94 4.72
N ASN A 50 -20.93 -11.68 4.48
CA ASN A 50 -20.32 -10.80 3.48
C ASN A 50 -19.25 -9.86 4.07
N PHE A 51 -18.68 -10.19 5.20
CA PHE A 51 -17.53 -9.46 5.77
C PHE A 51 -16.26 -10.27 5.69
N LEU A 52 -15.20 -9.63 5.27
CA LEU A 52 -13.81 -10.00 5.52
C LEU A 52 -13.43 -9.47 6.90
N LEU A 53 -13.02 -10.36 7.78
CA LEU A 53 -12.44 -10.05 9.07
C LEU A 53 -10.93 -10.27 8.99
N ILE A 54 -10.16 -9.27 9.38
CA ILE A 54 -8.69 -9.30 9.33
C ILE A 54 -8.17 -9.09 10.75
N ARG A 55 -7.35 -10.03 11.20
CA ARG A 55 -6.57 -9.92 12.43
C ARG A 55 -5.10 -9.80 12.07
N LEU A 56 -4.37 -8.98 12.80
CA LEU A 56 -2.92 -8.82 12.67
C LEU A 56 -2.26 -8.80 14.03
N ARG A 57 -1.02 -9.22 14.07
CA ARG A 57 -0.22 -9.19 15.28
C ARG A 57 0.97 -8.26 15.13
N GLY A 58 0.76 -7.01 15.54
CA GLY A 58 1.80 -6.01 15.59
C GLY A 58 2.66 -6.08 16.87
N ARG A 59 3.51 -5.07 17.05
CA ARG A 59 4.40 -4.92 18.22
C ARG A 59 3.62 -4.79 19.55
N THR A 60 2.38 -4.30 19.50
CA THR A 60 1.54 -3.98 20.68
C THR A 60 0.48 -5.04 20.99
N GLY A 61 0.58 -6.23 20.43
CA GLY A 61 -0.40 -7.32 20.58
C GLY A 61 -1.28 -7.51 19.35
N ASN A 62 -2.41 -8.22 19.53
CA ASN A 62 -3.36 -8.42 18.44
C ASN A 62 -4.15 -7.14 18.18
N SER A 63 -4.42 -6.91 16.91
CA SER A 63 -5.30 -5.86 16.42
C SER A 63 -6.20 -6.44 15.33
N TYR A 64 -7.30 -5.78 15.07
CA TYR A 64 -8.24 -6.16 14.02
C TYR A 64 -8.45 -4.95 13.11
N MET A 65 -8.56 -5.17 11.83
CA MET A 65 -9.02 -4.12 10.94
C MET A 65 -10.54 -3.96 11.04
N TYR A 66 -11.03 -2.77 10.70
CA TYR A 66 -12.47 -2.58 10.59
C TYR A 66 -13.04 -3.54 9.53
N PRO A 67 -14.14 -4.28 9.80
CA PRO A 67 -14.63 -5.29 8.86
C PRO A 67 -14.89 -4.72 7.47
N ALA A 68 -14.35 -5.35 6.42
CA ALA A 68 -14.57 -4.94 5.04
C ALA A 68 -15.66 -5.78 4.40
N GLY A 69 -16.61 -5.14 3.73
CA GLY A 69 -17.73 -5.84 3.10
C GLY A 69 -19.06 -5.15 3.33
N SER A 70 -20.14 -5.94 3.48
CA SER A 70 -21.48 -5.41 3.69
C SER A 70 -22.33 -6.30 4.59
N GLY A 71 -23.23 -5.68 5.40
CA GLY A 71 -24.13 -6.40 6.29
C GLY A 71 -24.31 -5.73 7.64
N ASP A 72 -24.58 -6.52 8.69
CA ASP A 72 -24.67 -6.02 10.08
C ASP A 72 -23.26 -5.82 10.67
N ILE A 73 -22.74 -4.61 10.52
CA ILE A 73 -21.43 -4.22 11.00
C ILE A 73 -21.33 -4.32 12.53
N ALA A 74 -22.42 -4.01 13.25
CA ALA A 74 -22.42 -4.09 14.70
C ALA A 74 -22.28 -5.55 15.17
N ALA A 75 -22.89 -6.51 14.49
CA ALA A 75 -22.68 -7.93 14.77
C ALA A 75 -21.24 -8.37 14.48
N ALA A 76 -20.63 -7.90 13.38
CA ALA A 76 -19.25 -8.20 13.06
C ALA A 76 -18.28 -7.67 14.13
N ILE A 77 -18.46 -6.43 14.58
CA ILE A 77 -17.63 -5.82 15.64
C ILE A 77 -17.81 -6.55 16.98
N ARG A 78 -19.04 -6.96 17.36
CA ARG A 78 -19.26 -7.78 18.57
C ARG A 78 -18.58 -9.14 18.48
N ALA A 79 -18.52 -9.76 17.29
CA ALA A 79 -17.79 -11.00 17.11
C ALA A 79 -16.28 -10.82 17.28
N LEU A 80 -15.70 -9.71 16.80
CA LEU A 80 -14.30 -9.35 17.04
C LEU A 80 -14.05 -9.04 18.52
N GLU A 81 -14.98 -8.35 19.22
CA GLU A 81 -14.91 -8.10 20.68
C GLU A 81 -14.87 -9.42 21.45
N ALA A 82 -15.70 -10.39 21.07
CA ALA A 82 -15.71 -11.71 21.71
C ALA A 82 -14.37 -12.44 21.48
N ASP A 83 -13.83 -12.46 20.26
CA ASP A 83 -12.53 -13.08 19.94
C ASP A 83 -11.37 -12.43 20.71
N ALA A 84 -11.34 -11.09 20.82
CA ALA A 84 -10.34 -10.36 21.61
C ALA A 84 -10.46 -10.68 23.10
N THR A 85 -11.69 -10.73 23.65
CA THR A 85 -11.95 -11.06 25.04
C THR A 85 -11.49 -12.47 25.41
N GLU A 86 -11.75 -13.46 24.57
CA GLU A 86 -11.27 -14.84 24.76
C GLU A 86 -9.74 -14.93 24.80
N ARG A 87 -9.04 -13.99 24.15
CA ARG A 87 -7.58 -13.85 24.18
C ARG A 87 -7.07 -13.05 25.37
N GLY A 88 -7.98 -12.50 26.18
CA GLY A 88 -7.63 -11.68 27.33
C GLY A 88 -7.16 -10.26 26.98
N GLU A 89 -7.45 -9.79 25.77
CA GLU A 89 -7.04 -8.49 25.25
C GLU A 89 -8.28 -7.59 25.02
N PRO A 90 -8.16 -6.25 25.15
CA PRO A 90 -9.22 -5.35 24.70
C PRO A 90 -9.30 -5.37 23.17
N LEU A 91 -10.50 -5.22 22.62
CA LEU A 91 -10.65 -5.03 21.19
C LEU A 91 -9.90 -3.77 20.75
N ARG A 92 -8.98 -3.93 19.83
CA ARG A 92 -8.22 -2.86 19.18
C ARG A 92 -8.51 -2.92 17.69
N LEU A 93 -9.22 -1.93 17.18
CA LEU A 93 -9.45 -1.74 15.76
C LEU A 93 -8.40 -0.78 15.21
N VAL A 94 -7.87 -1.07 14.02
CA VAL A 94 -6.84 -0.25 13.35
C VAL A 94 -7.26 0.07 11.91
N CYS A 95 -6.57 1.01 11.29
CA CYS A 95 -6.80 1.45 9.91
C CYS A 95 -8.23 2.00 9.65
N LEU A 96 -8.89 2.55 10.69
CA LEU A 96 -10.21 3.13 10.54
C LEU A 96 -10.14 4.50 9.84
N THR A 97 -11.01 4.68 8.89
CA THR A 97 -11.24 5.98 8.26
C THR A 97 -12.24 6.82 9.08
N PRO A 98 -12.31 8.16 8.89
CA PRO A 98 -13.29 9.00 9.57
C PRO A 98 -14.75 8.53 9.44
N PRO A 99 -15.24 8.08 8.26
CA PRO A 99 -16.58 7.50 8.16
C PRO A 99 -16.79 6.25 9.03
N GLN A 100 -15.81 5.36 9.08
CA GLN A 100 -15.87 4.15 9.91
C GLN A 100 -15.83 4.47 11.40
N MET A 101 -15.12 5.52 11.82
CA MET A 101 -15.17 6.00 13.21
C MET A 101 -16.55 6.57 13.57
N ALA A 102 -17.18 7.31 12.66
CA ALA A 102 -18.52 7.83 12.87
C ALA A 102 -19.55 6.69 12.99
N GLU A 103 -19.45 5.67 12.14
CA GLU A 103 -20.28 4.46 12.20
C GLU A 103 -20.05 3.67 13.50
N LEU A 104 -18.78 3.56 13.95
CA LEU A 104 -18.43 2.91 15.21
C LEU A 104 -19.04 3.65 16.42
N GLU A 105 -19.01 4.98 16.42
CA GLU A 105 -19.61 5.80 17.49
C GLU A 105 -21.14 5.70 17.47
N GLU A 106 -21.77 5.60 16.30
CA GLU A 106 -23.23 5.41 16.18
C GLU A 106 -23.68 4.09 16.82
N PHE A 107 -23.00 2.99 16.55
CA PHE A 107 -23.39 1.67 17.08
C PHE A 107 -22.88 1.38 18.49
N PHE A 108 -21.81 2.04 18.92
CA PHE A 108 -21.16 1.82 20.21
C PHE A 108 -20.81 3.14 20.91
N PRO A 109 -21.80 4.00 21.22
CA PRO A 109 -21.54 5.36 21.71
C PRO A 109 -20.68 5.38 22.95
N GLY A 110 -19.57 6.14 22.89
CA GLY A 110 -18.64 6.35 23.99
C GLY A 110 -17.84 5.13 24.43
N ARG A 111 -17.89 4.01 23.69
CA ARG A 111 -17.19 2.78 24.08
C ARG A 111 -15.74 2.73 23.62
N PHE A 112 -15.37 3.51 22.63
CA PHE A 112 -14.02 3.48 22.05
C PHE A 112 -13.28 4.80 22.27
N THR A 113 -11.98 4.70 22.52
CA THR A 113 -11.07 5.84 22.42
C THR A 113 -10.35 5.77 21.09
N CYS A 114 -10.49 6.83 20.27
CA CYS A 114 -9.90 6.92 18.95
C CYS A 114 -8.68 7.82 18.95
N THR A 115 -7.61 7.41 18.25
CA THR A 115 -6.39 8.19 18.05
C THR A 115 -5.99 8.14 16.57
N ALA A 116 -5.60 9.29 16.02
CA ALA A 116 -5.10 9.37 14.66
C ALA A 116 -3.70 8.72 14.55
N ASP A 117 -3.47 8.00 13.48
CA ASP A 117 -2.18 7.44 13.09
C ASP A 117 -1.68 8.16 11.84
N ARG A 118 -1.13 9.37 12.02
CA ARG A 118 -0.71 10.23 10.91
C ARG A 118 0.38 9.58 10.04
N ASP A 119 1.22 8.75 10.63
CA ASP A 119 2.35 8.10 9.95
C ASP A 119 1.87 7.00 9.00
N GLY A 120 0.68 6.44 9.26
CA GLY A 120 0.02 5.46 8.40
C GLY A 120 -0.95 6.04 7.36
N TYR A 121 -1.06 7.37 7.18
CA TYR A 121 -1.97 7.95 6.18
C TYR A 121 -1.49 7.70 4.75
N ASP A 122 -2.37 7.16 3.90
CA ASP A 122 -2.04 6.97 2.48
C ASP A 122 -2.18 8.26 1.70
N TYR A 123 -1.32 8.38 0.69
CA TYR A 123 -1.24 9.51 -0.22
C TYR A 123 -1.86 9.15 -1.58
N LEU A 124 -3.01 9.75 -1.89
CA LEU A 124 -3.71 9.57 -3.16
C LEU A 124 -3.49 10.76 -4.07
N TYR A 125 -3.20 10.47 -5.32
CA TYR A 125 -2.95 11.45 -6.35
C TYR A 125 -3.89 11.21 -7.54
N ASP A 126 -4.46 12.28 -8.05
CA ASP A 126 -5.17 12.26 -9.32
C ASP A 126 -4.25 11.74 -10.44
N ILE A 127 -4.72 10.73 -11.18
CA ILE A 127 -3.90 10.03 -12.17
C ILE A 127 -3.48 10.93 -13.32
N ASP A 128 -4.37 11.83 -13.78
CA ASP A 128 -4.05 12.78 -14.85
C ASP A 128 -2.95 13.74 -14.42
N ARG A 129 -2.99 14.18 -13.15
CA ARG A 129 -1.94 15.04 -12.59
C ARG A 129 -0.58 14.36 -12.52
N LEU A 130 -0.53 13.10 -12.13
CA LEU A 130 0.74 12.34 -12.10
C LEU A 130 1.25 12.05 -13.51
N ALA A 131 0.35 11.66 -14.42
CA ALA A 131 0.70 11.33 -15.81
C ALA A 131 1.22 12.55 -16.60
N ASP A 132 0.64 13.72 -16.38
CA ASP A 132 0.96 14.94 -17.14
C ASP A 132 1.89 15.89 -16.38
N LEU A 133 1.95 15.78 -15.05
CA LEU A 133 2.69 16.68 -14.16
C LEU A 133 2.38 18.15 -14.42
N GLY A 134 1.12 18.47 -14.69
CA GLY A 134 0.67 19.81 -15.10
C GLY A 134 0.82 20.89 -14.01
N GLY A 135 0.79 22.14 -14.44
CA GLY A 135 0.76 23.29 -13.54
C GLY A 135 2.12 23.71 -12.95
N LYS A 136 2.10 24.85 -12.22
CA LYS A 136 3.31 25.46 -11.64
C LYS A 136 3.91 24.63 -10.50
N LYS A 137 3.06 24.00 -9.68
CA LYS A 137 3.49 23.22 -8.51
C LYS A 137 4.40 22.05 -8.88
N LEU A 138 4.13 21.38 -10.01
CA LEU A 138 4.89 20.21 -10.47
C LEU A 138 6.01 20.54 -11.45
N HIS A 139 6.33 21.85 -11.64
CA HIS A 139 7.42 22.27 -12.53
C HIS A 139 8.77 21.64 -12.17
N ALA A 140 9.08 21.51 -10.88
CA ALA A 140 10.32 20.86 -10.43
C ALA A 140 10.38 19.38 -10.87
N LYS A 141 9.25 18.67 -10.83
CA LYS A 141 9.19 17.25 -11.27
C LYS A 141 9.43 17.14 -12.78
N ARG A 142 8.82 18.04 -13.59
CA ARG A 142 9.10 18.09 -15.02
C ARG A 142 10.57 18.37 -15.33
N ASN A 143 11.20 19.29 -14.58
CA ASN A 143 12.63 19.56 -14.72
C ASN A 143 13.51 18.35 -14.38
N HIS A 144 13.16 17.58 -13.35
CA HIS A 144 13.87 16.35 -13.02
C HIS A 144 13.77 15.34 -14.16
N ILE A 145 12.59 15.16 -14.74
CA ILE A 145 12.37 14.26 -15.88
C ILE A 145 13.13 14.75 -17.12
N HIS A 146 13.09 16.06 -17.42
CA HIS A 146 13.83 16.62 -18.54
C HIS A 146 15.32 16.31 -18.44
N ARG A 147 15.91 16.56 -17.26
CA ARG A 147 17.32 16.22 -17.01
C ARG A 147 17.60 14.72 -17.08
N PHE A 148 16.66 13.88 -16.62
CA PHE A 148 16.82 12.42 -16.76
C PHE A 148 16.92 12.03 -18.23
N VAL A 149 16.02 12.54 -19.07
CA VAL A 149 15.99 12.28 -20.53
C VAL A 149 17.25 12.79 -21.22
N GLU A 150 17.70 14.01 -20.88
CA GLU A 150 18.92 14.58 -21.46
C GLU A 150 20.18 13.78 -21.12
N ASN A 151 20.29 13.32 -19.86
CA ASN A 151 21.46 12.60 -19.38
C ASN A 151 21.46 11.11 -19.75
N ASN A 152 20.31 10.55 -20.12
CA ASN A 152 20.14 9.13 -20.41
C ASN A 152 19.45 8.91 -21.76
N PRO A 153 20.11 9.21 -22.88
CA PRO A 153 19.48 9.21 -24.21
C PRO A 153 18.98 7.83 -24.66
N THR A 154 19.41 6.75 -24.01
CA THR A 154 19.00 5.37 -24.31
C THR A 154 17.88 4.87 -23.39
N TRP A 155 17.29 5.76 -22.58
CA TRP A 155 16.22 5.33 -21.67
C TRP A 155 15.03 4.76 -22.43
N ALA A 156 14.41 3.73 -21.85
CA ALA A 156 13.16 3.14 -22.34
C ALA A 156 12.29 2.75 -21.15
N TYR A 157 10.97 2.87 -21.31
CA TYR A 157 9.99 2.29 -20.41
C TYR A 157 9.51 0.97 -21.00
N GLU A 158 9.41 -0.05 -20.16
CA GLU A 158 8.91 -1.38 -20.52
C GLU A 158 7.93 -1.86 -19.44
N GLU A 159 6.94 -2.65 -19.84
CA GLU A 159 6.11 -3.39 -18.88
C GLU A 159 6.93 -4.52 -18.24
N ILE A 160 6.69 -4.75 -16.96
CA ILE A 160 7.28 -5.90 -16.27
C ILE A 160 6.59 -7.17 -16.77
N THR A 161 7.39 -8.13 -17.14
CA THR A 161 6.96 -9.47 -17.53
C THR A 161 7.67 -10.51 -16.66
N PRO A 162 7.20 -11.77 -16.60
CA PRO A 162 7.90 -12.82 -15.88
C PRO A 162 9.39 -12.95 -16.27
N ALA A 163 9.73 -12.63 -17.53
CA ALA A 163 11.11 -12.68 -17.99
C ALA A 163 11.99 -11.55 -17.42
N SER A 164 11.44 -10.39 -17.10
CA SER A 164 12.16 -9.24 -16.54
C SER A 164 12.18 -9.19 -14.99
N LEU A 165 11.37 -9.99 -14.30
CA LEU A 165 11.35 -10.05 -12.83
C LEU A 165 12.73 -10.31 -12.20
N PRO A 166 13.57 -11.24 -12.71
CA PRO A 166 14.91 -11.43 -12.16
C PRO A 166 15.78 -10.18 -12.18
N GLU A 167 15.72 -9.38 -13.26
CA GLU A 167 16.47 -8.13 -13.37
C GLU A 167 15.96 -7.06 -12.38
N CYS A 168 14.65 -7.01 -12.14
CA CYS A 168 14.08 -6.13 -11.11
C CYS A 168 14.55 -6.54 -9.70
N LEU A 169 14.64 -7.85 -9.40
CA LEU A 169 15.19 -8.36 -8.14
C LEU A 169 16.67 -8.03 -7.98
N GLU A 170 17.48 -8.17 -9.04
CA GLU A 170 18.90 -7.77 -9.01
C GLU A 170 19.04 -6.26 -8.74
N MET A 171 18.21 -5.44 -9.39
CA MET A 171 18.17 -4.00 -9.16
C MET A 171 17.81 -3.68 -7.70
N ASP A 172 16.79 -4.36 -7.11
CA ASP A 172 16.40 -4.16 -5.71
C ASP A 172 17.52 -4.53 -4.73
N GLN A 173 18.20 -5.64 -4.94
CA GLN A 173 19.34 -6.06 -4.11
C GLN A 173 20.45 -5.01 -4.11
N GLU A 174 20.77 -4.46 -5.28
CA GLU A 174 21.76 -3.38 -5.39
C GLU A 174 21.24 -2.08 -4.77
N TRP A 175 19.96 -1.76 -4.94
CA TRP A 175 19.31 -0.61 -4.29
C TRP A 175 19.39 -0.73 -2.76
N TYR A 176 19.05 -1.91 -2.21
CA TYR A 176 19.17 -2.20 -0.77
C TYR A 176 20.59 -2.03 -0.25
N ARG A 177 21.58 -2.60 -0.96
CA ARG A 177 22.99 -2.47 -0.61
C ARG A 177 23.45 -1.00 -0.56
N ARG A 178 23.01 -0.18 -1.51
CA ARG A 178 23.30 1.27 -1.55
C ARG A 178 22.57 2.02 -0.44
N SER A 179 21.37 1.63 -0.11
CA SER A 179 20.55 2.27 0.95
C SER A 179 21.15 2.06 2.33
N LEU A 180 21.67 0.88 2.63
CA LEU A 180 22.38 0.62 3.89
C LEU A 180 23.67 1.46 4.08
N GLN A 181 24.26 1.95 3.00
CA GLN A 181 25.45 2.82 3.04
C GLN A 181 25.11 4.29 3.28
N ARG A 182 23.82 4.67 3.16
CA ARG A 182 23.33 6.02 3.44
C ARG A 182 22.89 6.06 4.90
N GLU A 183 23.63 6.79 5.74
CA GLU A 183 23.32 6.89 7.16
C GLU A 183 21.92 7.48 7.41
N GLY A 184 21.08 6.79 8.19
CA GLY A 184 20.16 7.43 9.13
C GLY A 184 18.71 7.65 8.71
N GLU A 185 18.18 7.19 7.55
CA GLU A 185 16.79 7.52 7.14
C GLU A 185 15.75 6.41 7.38
N VAL A 186 16.14 5.13 7.39
CA VAL A 186 15.23 3.99 7.59
C VAL A 186 15.89 2.95 8.46
N GLU A 187 15.16 2.34 9.39
CA GLU A 187 15.69 1.23 10.19
C GLU A 187 16.04 0.03 9.27
N GLU A 188 17.20 -0.60 9.48
CA GLU A 188 17.65 -1.77 8.72
C GLU A 188 16.59 -2.89 8.68
N ARG A 189 15.83 -3.01 9.77
CA ARG A 189 14.74 -3.98 9.87
C ARG A 189 13.61 -3.70 8.89
N ASP A 190 13.19 -2.45 8.76
CA ASP A 190 12.06 -2.06 7.90
C ASP A 190 12.44 -2.25 6.42
N LEU A 191 13.68 -1.94 6.06
CA LEU A 191 14.23 -2.29 4.73
C LEU A 191 14.28 -3.81 4.51
N GLY A 192 14.58 -4.58 5.55
CA GLY A 192 14.61 -6.05 5.48
C GLY A 192 13.21 -6.65 5.29
N ASP A 193 12.21 -6.14 6.02
CA ASP A 193 10.82 -6.57 5.89
C ASP A 193 10.25 -6.19 4.52
N GLU A 194 10.56 -4.99 3.99
CA GLU A 194 10.18 -4.56 2.64
C GLU A 194 10.79 -5.46 1.56
N GLY A 195 12.08 -5.79 1.67
CA GLY A 195 12.75 -6.70 0.72
C GLY A 195 12.15 -8.11 0.70
N ILE A 196 11.62 -8.58 1.85
CA ILE A 196 10.90 -9.85 1.93
C ILE A 196 9.54 -9.73 1.25
N ALA A 197 8.79 -8.66 1.51
CA ALA A 197 7.49 -8.41 0.91
C ALA A 197 7.61 -8.28 -0.62
N LEU A 198 8.59 -7.52 -1.11
CA LEU A 198 8.84 -7.37 -2.54
C LEU A 198 9.18 -8.71 -3.21
N ARG A 199 10.01 -9.54 -2.57
CA ARG A 199 10.33 -10.86 -3.10
C ARG A 199 9.09 -11.74 -3.19
N ALA A 200 8.25 -11.76 -2.14
CA ALA A 200 7.00 -12.49 -2.16
C ALA A 200 6.05 -11.99 -3.28
N ALA A 201 5.98 -10.67 -3.50
CA ALA A 201 5.22 -10.10 -4.60
C ALA A 201 5.72 -10.58 -5.97
N MET A 202 7.04 -10.61 -6.18
CA MET A 202 7.63 -11.04 -7.45
C MET A 202 7.51 -12.56 -7.66
N GLU A 203 7.63 -13.37 -6.61
CA GLU A 203 7.46 -14.83 -6.66
C GLU A 203 6.02 -15.22 -7.04
N HIS A 204 5.03 -14.42 -6.63
CA HIS A 204 3.60 -14.64 -6.87
C HIS A 204 2.99 -13.62 -7.84
N TYR A 205 3.81 -12.99 -8.69
CA TYR A 205 3.41 -11.86 -9.54
C TYR A 205 2.15 -12.12 -10.36
N GLU A 206 2.12 -13.25 -11.07
CA GLU A 206 0.97 -13.63 -11.90
C GLU A 206 -0.24 -14.07 -11.05
N GLU A 207 -0.01 -14.82 -9.96
CA GLU A 207 -1.08 -15.29 -9.07
C GLU A 207 -1.79 -14.13 -8.34
N LEU A 208 -1.03 -13.09 -7.98
CA LEU A 208 -1.56 -11.87 -7.37
C LEU A 208 -2.19 -10.94 -8.40
N GLY A 209 -1.98 -11.17 -9.71
CA GLY A 209 -2.45 -10.30 -10.77
C GLY A 209 -1.76 -8.94 -10.75
N LEU A 210 -0.47 -8.94 -10.37
CA LEU A 210 0.32 -7.72 -10.32
C LEU A 210 0.67 -7.23 -11.71
N GLU A 211 0.80 -5.92 -11.83
CA GLU A 211 1.25 -5.22 -13.03
C GLU A 211 2.39 -4.28 -12.64
N GLY A 212 3.25 -3.96 -13.58
CA GLY A 212 4.36 -3.08 -13.28
C GLY A 212 5.06 -2.55 -14.50
N GLY A 213 5.93 -1.57 -14.26
CA GLY A 213 6.77 -0.97 -15.27
C GLY A 213 8.20 -0.82 -14.78
N LEU A 214 9.13 -0.81 -15.72
CA LEU A 214 10.54 -0.58 -15.47
C LEU A 214 11.14 0.45 -16.41
N ILE A 215 12.22 1.07 -15.99
CA ILE A 215 13.02 1.97 -16.84
C ILE A 215 14.37 1.31 -17.06
N ARG A 216 14.76 1.21 -18.35
CA ARG A 216 16.13 0.83 -18.74
C ARG A 216 16.94 2.04 -19.17
N VAL A 217 18.22 1.99 -18.85
CA VAL A 217 19.25 2.91 -19.35
C VAL A 217 20.46 2.08 -19.77
N TYR A 218 20.89 2.19 -21.02
CA TYR A 218 21.94 1.35 -21.62
C TYR A 218 21.70 -0.15 -21.46
N GLY A 219 20.43 -0.57 -21.46
CA GLY A 219 20.03 -1.97 -21.30
C GLY A 219 19.84 -2.44 -19.86
N GLU A 220 20.32 -1.69 -18.86
CA GLU A 220 20.22 -2.04 -17.43
C GLU A 220 18.93 -1.48 -16.80
N VAL A 221 18.29 -2.25 -15.93
CA VAL A 221 17.14 -1.78 -15.13
C VAL A 221 17.63 -0.80 -14.08
N VAL A 222 17.11 0.43 -14.12
CA VAL A 222 17.51 1.51 -13.19
C VAL A 222 16.38 1.99 -12.29
N ALA A 223 15.14 1.64 -12.61
CA ALA A 223 13.96 1.89 -11.81
C ALA A 223 12.87 0.89 -12.18
N PHE A 224 12.01 0.56 -11.21
CA PHE A 224 10.80 -0.21 -11.45
C PHE A 224 9.70 0.16 -10.45
N THR A 225 8.46 -0.20 -10.78
CA THR A 225 7.30 -0.07 -9.91
C THR A 225 6.36 -1.24 -10.14
N ILE A 226 5.67 -1.66 -9.07
CA ILE A 226 4.71 -2.76 -9.08
C ILE A 226 3.47 -2.34 -8.31
N GLY A 227 2.30 -2.68 -8.82
CA GLY A 227 1.04 -2.42 -8.17
C GLY A 227 -0.08 -3.30 -8.70
N ASP A 228 -1.27 -3.06 -8.18
CA ASP A 228 -2.51 -3.66 -8.66
C ASP A 228 -3.73 -2.78 -8.35
N ARG A 229 -4.91 -3.23 -8.76
CA ARG A 229 -6.17 -2.53 -8.52
C ARG A 229 -6.59 -2.67 -7.06
N LEU A 230 -6.80 -1.54 -6.38
CA LEU A 230 -7.26 -1.49 -4.99
C LEU A 230 -8.77 -1.38 -4.87
N SER A 231 -9.40 -0.51 -5.65
CA SER A 231 -10.84 -0.26 -5.58
C SER A 231 -11.44 0.05 -6.96
N ALA A 232 -12.69 0.44 -7.01
CA ALA A 232 -13.37 0.76 -8.26
C ALA A 232 -12.70 1.90 -9.05
N ASP A 233 -12.02 2.83 -8.36
CA ASP A 233 -11.44 4.02 -8.95
C ASP A 233 -10.00 4.32 -8.47
N THR A 234 -9.37 3.40 -7.74
CA THR A 234 -8.04 3.58 -7.15
C THR A 234 -7.15 2.39 -7.49
N TYR A 235 -5.94 2.68 -7.93
CA TYR A 235 -4.86 1.72 -8.17
C TYR A 235 -3.78 1.89 -7.10
N ASP A 236 -3.27 0.80 -6.56
CA ASP A 236 -2.25 0.80 -5.50
C ASP A 236 -0.85 0.58 -6.07
N VAL A 237 0.09 1.37 -5.61
CA VAL A 237 1.51 1.26 -5.96
C VAL A 237 2.26 0.74 -4.76
N HIS A 238 2.45 -0.58 -4.69
CA HIS A 238 3.07 -1.27 -3.56
C HIS A 238 4.57 -1.01 -3.44
N PHE A 239 5.26 -1.04 -4.58
CA PHE A 239 6.72 -0.87 -4.61
C PHE A 239 7.12 0.08 -5.72
N GLU A 240 7.96 1.05 -5.42
CA GLU A 240 8.57 1.95 -6.37
C GLU A 240 10.05 2.13 -6.00
N LYS A 241 10.94 1.64 -6.84
CA LYS A 241 12.39 1.68 -6.62
C LYS A 241 13.09 2.39 -7.79
N ALA A 242 14.08 3.19 -7.48
CA ALA A 242 14.95 3.82 -8.48
C ALA A 242 16.33 4.09 -7.88
N TYR A 243 17.37 4.09 -8.69
CA TYR A 243 18.69 4.55 -8.25
C TYR A 243 18.68 6.07 -8.03
N GLY A 244 18.79 6.48 -6.78
CA GLY A 244 18.70 7.90 -6.37
C GLY A 244 19.80 8.80 -6.93
N GLU A 245 20.95 8.24 -7.32
CA GLU A 245 22.03 8.93 -8.01
C GLU A 245 21.70 9.27 -9.46
N LEU A 246 20.76 8.58 -10.08
CA LEU A 246 20.23 8.95 -11.38
C LEU A 246 19.16 10.02 -11.22
N GLN A 247 19.57 11.27 -11.36
CA GLN A 247 18.69 12.41 -11.17
C GLN A 247 17.41 12.29 -12.00
N GLY A 248 16.27 12.24 -11.34
CA GLY A 248 14.96 12.19 -11.98
C GLY A 248 14.41 10.79 -12.22
N ALA A 249 15.13 9.70 -11.92
CA ALA A 249 14.69 8.33 -12.13
C ALA A 249 13.36 8.03 -11.41
N TYR A 250 13.20 8.40 -10.13
CA TYR A 250 11.93 8.28 -9.39
C TYR A 250 10.79 9.06 -10.06
N ALA A 251 11.05 10.27 -10.51
CA ALA A 251 10.00 11.05 -11.18
C ALA A 251 9.63 10.46 -12.54
N MET A 252 10.59 9.84 -13.21
CA MET A 252 10.41 9.21 -14.50
C MET A 252 9.54 7.95 -14.38
N ILE A 253 9.91 7.02 -13.51
CA ILE A 253 9.14 5.78 -13.33
C ILE A 253 7.72 6.08 -12.84
N ASN A 254 7.55 7.00 -11.89
CA ASN A 254 6.24 7.40 -11.39
C ASN A 254 5.34 7.94 -12.51
N ARG A 255 5.85 8.86 -13.36
CA ARG A 255 5.07 9.42 -14.46
C ARG A 255 4.72 8.38 -15.51
N GLU A 256 5.69 7.57 -15.94
CA GLU A 256 5.45 6.60 -17.01
C GLU A 256 4.47 5.51 -16.57
N PHE A 257 4.57 5.07 -15.31
CA PHE A 257 3.61 4.13 -14.77
C PHE A 257 2.21 4.74 -14.61
N ALA A 258 2.11 5.99 -14.15
CA ALA A 258 0.82 6.69 -14.12
C ALA A 258 0.18 6.81 -15.50
N ARG A 259 0.97 7.04 -16.55
CA ARG A 259 0.50 7.03 -17.93
C ARG A 259 0.01 5.67 -18.38
N TRP A 260 0.79 4.63 -18.03
CA TRP A 260 0.44 3.26 -18.35
C TRP A 260 -0.88 2.84 -17.69
N VAL A 261 -1.03 3.10 -16.37
CA VAL A 261 -2.27 2.80 -15.64
C VAL A 261 -3.45 3.56 -16.23
N ARG A 262 -3.31 4.86 -16.54
CA ARG A 262 -4.36 5.65 -17.17
C ARG A 262 -4.83 5.10 -18.52
N GLU A 263 -3.90 4.54 -19.30
CA GLU A 263 -4.20 3.97 -20.61
C GLU A 263 -4.89 2.61 -20.51
N HIS A 264 -4.44 1.75 -19.57
CA HIS A 264 -4.92 0.36 -19.46
C HIS A 264 -6.13 0.22 -18.52
N HIS A 265 -6.30 1.15 -17.57
CA HIS A 265 -7.36 1.18 -16.57
C HIS A 265 -8.09 2.54 -16.58
N PRO A 266 -8.87 2.85 -17.63
CA PRO A 266 -9.48 4.18 -17.81
C PRO A 266 -10.51 4.55 -16.73
N GLU A 267 -10.97 3.60 -15.92
CA GLU A 267 -11.85 3.83 -14.77
C GLU A 267 -11.09 4.33 -13.54
N ILE A 268 -9.77 4.16 -13.46
CA ILE A 268 -8.96 4.60 -12.35
C ILE A 268 -8.79 6.12 -12.36
N LYS A 269 -9.06 6.73 -11.23
CA LYS A 269 -8.94 8.17 -11.00
C LYS A 269 -7.76 8.53 -10.11
N TYR A 270 -7.41 7.63 -9.20
CA TYR A 270 -6.37 7.88 -8.20
C TYR A 270 -5.32 6.77 -8.21
N LEU A 271 -4.06 7.19 -8.05
CA LEU A 271 -2.99 6.30 -7.61
C LEU A 271 -2.80 6.48 -6.10
N ASN A 272 -2.95 5.41 -5.34
CA ASN A 272 -2.51 5.33 -3.96
C ASN A 272 -1.01 4.97 -3.96
N ARG A 273 -0.19 5.75 -3.28
CA ARG A 273 1.25 5.48 -3.13
C ARG A 273 1.60 5.17 -1.69
N GLU A 274 0.63 4.64 -0.97
CA GLU A 274 0.70 4.19 0.41
C GLU A 274 1.19 5.27 1.39
N ASP A 275 1.55 4.89 2.61
CA ASP A 275 1.93 5.79 3.69
C ASP A 275 3.42 6.19 3.67
N ASP A 276 3.84 6.99 4.63
CA ASP A 276 5.23 7.45 4.80
C ASP A 276 5.95 6.83 6.01
N MET A 277 5.29 5.94 6.76
CA MET A 277 5.79 5.26 7.95
C MET A 277 6.44 6.20 9.00
N GLY A 278 6.13 7.50 8.96
CA GLY A 278 6.77 8.52 9.81
C GLY A 278 8.18 8.90 9.38
N VAL A 279 8.68 8.41 8.24
CA VAL A 279 10.02 8.73 7.71
C VAL A 279 10.02 10.12 7.08
N PRO A 280 10.74 11.12 7.63
CA PRO A 280 10.67 12.50 7.16
C PRO A 280 11.04 12.68 5.69
N GLY A 281 12.03 11.93 5.20
CA GLY A 281 12.47 11.96 3.80
C GLY A 281 11.38 11.44 2.86
N LEU A 282 10.72 10.33 3.21
CA LEU A 282 9.64 9.74 2.44
C LEU A 282 8.41 10.66 2.44
N ARG A 283 8.02 11.18 3.62
CA ARG A 283 6.94 12.18 3.74
C ARG A 283 7.16 13.37 2.83
N LYS A 284 8.34 14.00 2.90
CA LYS A 284 8.70 15.11 2.04
C LYS A 284 8.64 14.75 0.55
N ALA A 285 9.07 13.55 0.18
CA ALA A 285 9.02 13.06 -1.19
C ALA A 285 7.56 12.96 -1.67
N LYS A 286 6.68 12.32 -0.88
CA LYS A 286 5.25 12.16 -1.19
C LYS A 286 4.53 13.51 -1.24
N GLU A 287 4.69 14.36 -0.24
CA GLU A 287 4.08 15.71 -0.20
C GLU A 287 4.55 16.62 -1.34
N SER A 288 5.76 16.39 -1.88
CA SER A 288 6.28 17.16 -3.01
C SER A 288 5.52 16.97 -4.32
N TYR A 289 4.65 15.97 -4.39
CA TYR A 289 3.70 15.75 -5.50
C TYR A 289 2.33 16.36 -5.24
N TYR A 290 2.11 16.96 -4.04
CA TYR A 290 0.85 17.61 -3.64
C TYR A 290 -0.34 16.64 -3.74
N PRO A 291 -0.48 15.69 -2.82
CA PRO A 291 -1.56 14.70 -2.85
C PRO A 291 -2.92 15.37 -2.92
N ASP A 292 -3.85 14.78 -3.66
CA ASP A 292 -5.21 15.28 -3.80
C ASP A 292 -6.07 14.88 -2.62
N LEU A 293 -5.83 13.67 -2.09
CA LEU A 293 -6.50 13.13 -0.92
C LEU A 293 -5.48 12.47 0.00
N LEU A 294 -5.79 12.44 1.29
CA LEU A 294 -5.16 11.56 2.26
C LEU A 294 -6.22 10.58 2.76
N VAL A 295 -5.90 9.29 2.76
CA VAL A 295 -6.71 8.31 3.48
C VAL A 295 -6.25 8.34 4.93
N GLU A 296 -7.04 9.01 5.76
CA GLU A 296 -6.77 9.06 7.20
C GLU A 296 -6.97 7.70 7.83
N LYS A 297 -6.07 7.32 8.72
CA LYS A 297 -6.13 6.07 9.48
C LYS A 297 -6.11 6.35 10.98
N HIS A 298 -6.97 5.65 11.69
CA HIS A 298 -7.14 5.81 13.14
C HIS A 298 -7.12 4.44 13.81
N THR A 299 -6.72 4.46 15.08
CA THR A 299 -6.84 3.32 15.98
C THR A 299 -7.96 3.60 16.98
N ALA A 300 -8.89 2.64 17.14
CA ALA A 300 -9.94 2.68 18.14
C ALA A 300 -9.75 1.54 19.16
N ILE A 301 -9.66 1.88 20.44
CA ILE A 301 -9.48 0.90 21.52
C ILE A 301 -10.73 0.88 22.40
N LEU A 302 -11.29 -0.32 22.57
CA LEU A 302 -12.44 -0.53 23.45
C LEU A 302 -12.07 -0.24 24.89
N GLN A 303 -12.85 0.63 25.52
CA GLN A 303 -12.66 0.99 26.93
C GLN A 303 -13.13 -0.16 27.84
N LYS A 304 -12.40 -0.39 28.91
CA LYS A 304 -12.88 -1.28 29.97
C LYS A 304 -14.10 -0.65 30.65
N ALA A 305 -15.16 -1.42 30.75
CA ALA A 305 -16.35 -1.03 31.51
C ALA A 305 -16.05 -0.83 33.01
#